data_23d669e415f72dd6de58227d69567c24
#
_entry.id   23d669e415f72dd6de58227d69567c24
#
_cell.length_a   1.000
_cell.length_b   1.000
_cell.length_c   1.000
_cell.angle_alpha   90.00
_cell.angle_beta   90.00
_cell.angle_gamma   90.00
#
_symmetry.space_group_name_H-M   'P 1'
#
loop_
_entity.id
_entity.type
_entity.pdbx_description
1 polymer ?
#
loop_
_entity_poly.entity_id
_entity_poly.type
_entity_poly.pdbx_seq_one_letter_code
_entity_poly.pdbx_strand_id
1 'polypeptide(L)'
;MALLDSMTLPERMAFWRGQMERCLRCYACRNACPMCVCRDYCVAESRDPHWMTQEDSVREKLYFQTIHALHLAGRCTGCGECQRACPVGIPILALRQQIGRAVSQLFDGYKAGMDPEAVPPLLGYELEEKNIHEREWK
;
A
#
# COMPACT_ATOMS: atom_id res chain seq x y z
N MET A 1 0.74 3.23 -14.87
CA MET A 1 1.27 1.88 -14.61
C MET A 1 2.46 1.61 -15.52
N ALA A 2 2.34 1.64 -16.87
CA ALA A 2 3.45 1.35 -17.78
C ALA A 2 4.75 2.11 -17.46
N LEU A 3 4.68 3.38 -17.10
CA LEU A 3 5.85 4.18 -16.69
C LEU A 3 6.57 3.58 -15.48
N LEU A 4 5.85 3.18 -14.43
CA LEU A 4 6.46 2.60 -13.23
C LEU A 4 7.04 1.19 -13.50
N ASP A 5 6.46 0.48 -14.44
CA ASP A 5 6.93 -0.86 -14.81
C ASP A 5 8.24 -0.83 -15.62
N SER A 6 8.48 0.26 -16.37
CA SER A 6 9.73 0.46 -17.11
C SER A 6 10.89 0.99 -16.26
N MET A 7 10.62 1.45 -15.03
CA MET A 7 11.63 1.99 -14.12
C MET A 7 12.41 0.87 -13.42
N THR A 8 13.71 1.09 -13.26
CA THR A 8 14.54 0.30 -12.33
C THR A 8 14.10 0.56 -10.87
N LEU A 9 14.53 -0.28 -9.95
CA LEU A 9 14.20 -0.11 -8.53
C LEU A 9 14.66 1.26 -7.97
N PRO A 10 15.91 1.74 -8.23
CA PRO A 10 16.32 3.07 -7.79
C PRO A 10 15.47 4.21 -8.38
N GLU A 11 15.15 4.15 -9.67
CA GLU A 11 14.32 5.16 -10.34
C GLU A 11 12.90 5.19 -9.75
N ARG A 12 12.32 4.02 -9.49
CA ARG A 12 11.01 3.90 -8.85
C ARG A 12 11.01 4.45 -7.44
N MET A 13 12.08 4.19 -6.67
CA MET A 13 12.24 4.77 -5.34
C MET A 13 12.39 6.29 -5.41
N ALA A 14 13.16 6.82 -6.35
CA ALA A 14 13.31 8.26 -6.56
C ALA A 14 11.98 8.90 -6.94
N PHE A 15 11.21 8.29 -7.83
CA PHE A 15 9.86 8.73 -8.19
C PHE A 15 8.97 8.85 -6.96
N TRP A 16 8.89 7.81 -6.12
CA TRP A 16 8.05 7.83 -4.93
C TRP A 16 8.52 8.84 -3.89
N ARG A 17 9.82 9.03 -3.73
CA ARG A 17 10.38 10.09 -2.86
C ARG A 17 9.90 11.46 -3.31
N GLY A 18 10.02 11.78 -4.60
CA GLY A 18 9.55 13.06 -5.16
C GLY A 18 8.03 13.24 -5.01
N GLN A 19 7.22 12.15 -5.10
CA GLN A 19 5.79 12.26 -4.80
C GLN A 19 5.55 12.57 -3.31
N MET A 20 6.33 11.96 -2.40
CA MET A 20 6.15 12.15 -0.95
C MET A 20 6.66 13.51 -0.46
N GLU A 21 7.57 14.18 -1.16
CA GLU A 21 7.92 15.56 -0.85
C GLU A 21 6.71 16.49 -0.87
N ARG A 22 5.76 16.25 -1.78
CA ARG A 22 4.50 17.02 -1.88
C ARG A 22 3.44 16.61 -0.89
N CYS A 23 3.58 15.47 -0.21
CA CYS A 23 2.58 14.94 0.70
C CYS A 23 2.39 15.85 1.93
N LEU A 24 1.16 16.21 2.23
CA LEU A 24 0.82 17.05 3.39
C LEU A 24 0.55 16.25 4.67
N ARG A 25 0.62 14.91 4.62
CA ARG A 25 0.20 14.01 5.72
C ARG A 25 -1.21 14.30 6.24
N CYS A 26 -2.11 14.77 5.39
CA CYS A 26 -3.48 15.10 5.76
C CYS A 26 -4.38 13.86 5.98
N TYR A 27 -3.87 12.67 5.68
CA TYR A 27 -4.57 11.39 5.81
C TYR A 27 -5.88 11.26 5.00
N ALA A 28 -6.20 12.18 4.11
CA ALA A 28 -7.40 12.11 3.27
C ALA A 28 -7.48 10.80 2.47
N CYS A 29 -6.36 10.29 1.96
CA CYS A 29 -6.29 9.00 1.26
C CYS A 29 -6.65 7.80 2.16
N ARG A 30 -6.39 7.87 3.47
CA ARG A 30 -6.79 6.89 4.47
C ARG A 30 -8.28 7.02 4.78
N ASN A 31 -8.74 8.23 5.04
CA ASN A 31 -10.11 8.48 5.47
C ASN A 31 -11.14 8.22 4.37
N ALA A 32 -10.76 8.43 3.11
CA ALA A 32 -11.62 8.14 1.95
C ALA A 32 -11.62 6.65 1.55
N CYS A 33 -10.73 5.82 2.12
CA CYS A 33 -10.63 4.42 1.72
C CYS A 33 -11.67 3.55 2.42
N PRO A 34 -12.63 2.93 1.69
CA PRO A 34 -13.67 2.11 2.31
C PRO A 34 -13.12 0.83 2.96
N MET A 35 -11.90 0.41 2.56
CA MET A 35 -11.25 -0.79 3.09
C MET A 35 -10.31 -0.49 4.27
N CYS A 36 -10.17 0.78 4.69
CA CYS A 36 -9.37 1.16 5.85
C CYS A 36 -10.24 1.14 7.11
N VAL A 37 -10.32 -0.03 7.75
CA VAL A 37 -11.27 -0.34 8.83
C VAL A 37 -10.65 -0.39 10.24
N CYS A 38 -9.46 0.17 10.42
CA CYS A 38 -8.82 0.27 11.74
C CYS A 38 -9.68 1.18 12.65
N ARG A 39 -10.19 0.63 13.74
CA ARG A 39 -11.06 1.36 14.70
C ARG A 39 -10.27 1.84 15.91
N ASP A 40 -9.58 0.94 16.60
CA ASP A 40 -8.98 1.21 17.90
C ASP A 40 -7.49 1.58 17.78
N TYR A 41 -6.78 0.94 16.84
CA TYR A 41 -5.36 1.18 16.62
C TYR A 41 -5.05 1.39 15.15
N CYS A 42 -4.41 2.50 14.85
CA CYS A 42 -3.91 2.81 13.52
C CYS A 42 -2.50 3.39 13.63
N VAL A 43 -1.58 2.89 12.80
CA VAL A 43 -0.19 3.40 12.76
C VAL A 43 -0.13 4.92 12.54
N ALA A 44 -1.08 5.49 11.81
CA ALA A 44 -1.17 6.93 11.54
C ALA A 44 -1.66 7.75 12.75
N GLU A 45 -2.37 7.13 13.69
CA GLU A 45 -3.01 7.78 14.84
C GLU A 45 -2.44 7.32 16.18
N SER A 46 -1.69 6.21 16.18
CA SER A 46 -1.11 5.66 17.39
C SER A 46 -0.19 6.67 18.06
N ARG A 47 -0.44 6.91 19.34
CA ARG A 47 0.36 7.81 20.17
C ARG A 47 1.17 7.08 21.21
N ASP A 48 0.81 5.84 21.50
CA ASP A 48 1.49 4.99 22.44
C ASP A 48 1.40 3.51 21.98
N PRO A 49 2.49 2.90 21.52
CA PRO A 49 3.77 3.54 21.18
C PRO A 49 3.68 4.41 19.92
N HIS A 50 4.54 5.40 19.82
CA HIS A 50 4.66 6.24 18.63
C HIS A 50 5.35 5.49 17.49
N TRP A 51 4.58 4.91 16.58
CA TRP A 51 5.11 4.25 15.38
C TRP A 51 5.66 5.23 14.35
N MET A 52 5.10 6.44 14.34
CA MET A 52 5.46 7.51 13.42
C MET A 52 5.72 8.81 14.19
N THR A 53 6.77 9.54 13.80
CA THR A 53 7.07 10.84 14.39
C THR A 53 6.14 11.94 13.86
N GLN A 54 6.11 13.08 14.55
CA GLN A 54 5.40 14.29 14.08
C GLN A 54 6.20 15.09 13.05
N GLU A 55 7.43 14.68 12.77
CA GLU A 55 8.30 15.36 11.81
C GLU A 55 7.70 15.33 10.40
N ASP A 56 7.78 16.46 9.72
CA ASP A 56 7.41 16.57 8.31
C ASP A 56 8.60 16.16 7.41
N SER A 57 8.93 14.87 7.42
CA SER A 57 10.00 14.31 6.61
C SER A 57 9.46 13.38 5.52
N VAL A 58 10.16 13.32 4.40
CA VAL A 58 9.86 12.38 3.30
C VAL A 58 9.90 10.94 3.78
N ARG A 59 10.80 10.62 4.71
CA ARG A 59 10.92 9.30 5.33
C ARG A 59 9.61 8.88 6.02
N GLU A 60 9.07 9.75 6.87
CA GLU A 60 7.82 9.47 7.61
C GLU A 60 6.62 9.34 6.66
N LYS A 61 6.59 10.16 5.61
CA LYS A 61 5.55 10.09 4.58
C LYS A 61 5.62 8.79 3.78
N LEU A 62 6.81 8.35 3.39
CA LEU A 62 7.04 7.04 2.77
C LEU A 62 6.65 5.90 3.70
N TYR A 63 7.06 5.96 4.96
CA TYR A 63 6.73 4.96 5.97
C TYR A 63 5.22 4.80 6.11
N PHE A 64 4.49 5.90 6.28
CA PHE A 64 3.02 5.87 6.32
C PHE A 64 2.41 5.24 5.08
N GLN A 65 2.82 5.67 3.88
CA GLN A 65 2.24 5.18 2.63
C GLN A 65 2.57 3.69 2.38
N THR A 66 3.76 3.25 2.78
CA THR A 66 4.17 1.85 2.69
C THR A 66 3.29 0.98 3.59
N ILE A 67 3.18 1.33 4.88
CA ILE A 67 2.33 0.57 5.81
C ILE A 67 0.87 0.59 5.37
N HIS A 68 0.34 1.75 4.99
CA HIS A 68 -1.03 1.86 4.49
C HIS A 68 -1.25 1.01 3.22
N ALA A 69 -0.24 0.91 2.33
CA ALA A 69 -0.31 0.04 1.16
C ALA A 69 -0.32 -1.45 1.56
N LEU A 70 0.56 -1.85 2.46
CA LEU A 70 0.64 -3.24 2.94
C LEU A 70 -0.62 -3.67 3.70
N HIS A 71 -1.19 -2.79 4.53
CA HIS A 71 -2.47 -3.08 5.20
C HIS A 71 -3.63 -3.30 4.22
N LEU A 72 -3.54 -2.77 3.01
CA LEU A 72 -4.56 -2.95 1.96
C LEU A 72 -4.18 -4.05 0.93
N ALA A 73 -3.05 -4.73 1.12
CA ALA A 73 -2.67 -5.88 0.31
C ALA A 73 -3.76 -6.96 0.38
N GLY A 74 -4.21 -7.45 -0.76
CA GLY A 74 -5.31 -8.42 -0.84
C GLY A 74 -6.69 -7.89 -0.45
N ARG A 75 -6.83 -6.59 -0.13
CA ARG A 75 -8.12 -5.97 0.26
C ARG A 75 -8.53 -4.83 -0.67
N CYS A 76 -7.57 -4.22 -1.36
CA CYS A 76 -7.81 -3.08 -2.24
C CYS A 76 -8.58 -3.50 -3.50
N THR A 77 -9.78 -2.95 -3.68
CA THR A 77 -10.65 -3.18 -4.86
C THR A 77 -10.33 -2.25 -6.04
N GLY A 78 -9.38 -1.33 -5.90
CA GLY A 78 -8.99 -0.42 -6.97
C GLY A 78 -9.96 0.74 -7.23
N CYS A 79 -10.84 1.09 -6.30
CA CYS A 79 -11.90 2.11 -6.48
C CYS A 79 -11.37 3.54 -6.79
N GLY A 80 -10.12 3.86 -6.46
CA GLY A 80 -9.49 5.15 -6.77
C GLY A 80 -9.79 6.29 -5.80
N GLU A 81 -10.62 6.09 -4.76
CA GLU A 81 -10.99 7.16 -3.81
C GLU A 81 -9.78 7.79 -3.12
N CYS A 82 -8.78 7.00 -2.77
CA CYS A 82 -7.54 7.50 -2.17
C CYS A 82 -6.80 8.51 -3.05
N GLN A 83 -6.84 8.32 -4.37
CA GLN A 83 -6.21 9.25 -5.33
C GLN A 83 -7.08 10.48 -5.55
N ARG A 84 -8.41 10.31 -5.66
CA ARG A 84 -9.36 11.44 -5.80
C ARG A 84 -9.32 12.37 -4.60
N ALA A 85 -9.20 11.82 -3.40
CA ALA A 85 -9.15 12.58 -2.15
C ALA A 85 -7.81 13.30 -1.92
N CYS A 86 -6.75 13.01 -2.69
CA CYS A 86 -5.44 13.61 -2.46
C CYS A 86 -5.39 15.04 -2.98
N PRO A 87 -5.26 16.07 -2.10
CA PRO A 87 -5.29 17.46 -2.52
C PRO A 87 -4.09 17.90 -3.37
N VAL A 88 -3.01 17.13 -3.33
CA VAL A 88 -1.76 17.39 -4.09
C VAL A 88 -1.55 16.40 -5.24
N GLY A 89 -2.55 15.59 -5.56
CA GLY A 89 -2.56 14.74 -6.76
C GLY A 89 -1.50 13.65 -6.78
N ILE A 90 -1.13 13.07 -5.64
CA ILE A 90 -0.20 11.94 -5.60
C ILE A 90 -0.88 10.69 -6.20
N PRO A 91 -0.23 9.94 -7.09
CA PRO A 91 -0.84 8.78 -7.76
C PRO A 91 -0.89 7.54 -6.83
N ILE A 92 -1.57 7.68 -5.69
CA ILE A 92 -1.64 6.65 -4.63
C ILE A 92 -2.26 5.35 -5.15
N LEU A 93 -3.21 5.43 -6.06
CA LEU A 93 -3.81 4.25 -6.68
C LEU A 93 -2.77 3.39 -7.39
N ALA A 94 -1.79 4.00 -8.06
CA ALA A 94 -0.72 3.25 -8.73
C ALA A 94 0.11 2.41 -7.74
N LEU A 95 0.41 2.95 -6.56
CA LEU A 95 1.07 2.20 -5.48
C LEU A 95 0.23 0.99 -5.05
N ARG A 96 -1.09 1.19 -4.86
CA ARG A 96 -2.01 0.11 -4.48
C ARG A 96 -2.11 -0.98 -5.55
N GLN A 97 -2.16 -0.58 -6.81
CA GLN A 97 -2.20 -1.52 -7.94
C GLN A 97 -0.92 -2.34 -8.08
N GLN A 98 0.24 -1.77 -7.77
CA GLN A 98 1.50 -2.52 -7.74
C GLN A 98 1.47 -3.61 -6.66
N ILE A 99 1.04 -3.27 -5.44
CA ILE A 99 0.88 -4.25 -4.35
C ILE A 99 -0.17 -5.30 -4.73
N GLY A 100 -1.31 -4.89 -5.29
CA GLY A 100 -2.35 -5.83 -5.74
C GLY A 100 -1.87 -6.83 -6.80
N ARG A 101 -1.00 -6.40 -7.71
CA ARG A 101 -0.35 -7.32 -8.68
C ARG A 101 0.59 -8.31 -8.00
N ALA A 102 1.41 -7.83 -7.06
CA ALA A 102 2.28 -8.71 -6.29
C ALA A 102 1.46 -9.76 -5.51
N VAL A 103 0.37 -9.35 -4.87
CA VAL A 103 -0.55 -10.28 -4.20
C VAL A 103 -1.13 -11.29 -5.19
N SER A 104 -1.60 -10.84 -6.35
CA SER A 104 -2.14 -11.74 -7.39
C SER A 104 -1.12 -12.76 -7.89
N GLN A 105 0.16 -12.37 -7.98
CA GLN A 105 1.24 -13.27 -8.39
C GLN A 105 1.62 -14.29 -7.31
N LEU A 106 1.59 -13.88 -6.03
CA LEU A 106 1.98 -14.71 -4.90
C LEU A 106 0.85 -15.65 -4.42
N PHE A 107 -0.41 -15.31 -4.70
CA PHE A 107 -1.59 -16.02 -4.20
C PHE A 107 -2.52 -16.44 -5.35
N ASP A 108 -2.02 -17.22 -6.27
CA ASP A 108 -2.75 -17.94 -7.33
C ASP A 108 -3.78 -17.09 -8.09
N GLY A 109 -3.42 -15.85 -8.42
CA GLY A 109 -4.30 -14.95 -9.16
C GLY A 109 -5.35 -14.23 -8.32
N TYR A 110 -5.26 -14.30 -6.99
CA TYR A 110 -6.21 -13.64 -6.10
C TYR A 110 -6.40 -12.16 -6.42
N LYS A 111 -7.67 -11.74 -6.45
CA LYS A 111 -8.08 -10.35 -6.61
C LYS A 111 -9.22 -10.03 -5.66
N ALA A 112 -9.03 -9.00 -4.83
CA ALA A 112 -10.03 -8.60 -3.84
C ALA A 112 -11.40 -8.27 -4.49
N GLY A 113 -12.45 -8.89 -3.98
CA GLY A 113 -13.82 -8.63 -4.39
C GLY A 113 -14.25 -9.25 -5.74
N MET A 114 -13.43 -10.10 -6.35
CA MET A 114 -13.78 -10.74 -7.63
C MET A 114 -14.45 -12.11 -7.45
N ASP A 115 -14.08 -12.82 -6.41
CA ASP A 115 -14.63 -14.14 -6.08
C ASP A 115 -15.02 -14.17 -4.60
N PRO A 116 -16.32 -14.36 -4.27
CA PRO A 116 -16.79 -14.39 -2.88
C PRO A 116 -16.31 -15.62 -2.10
N GLU A 117 -15.96 -16.71 -2.80
CA GLU A 117 -15.49 -17.95 -2.18
C GLU A 117 -13.96 -17.98 -1.99
N ALA A 118 -13.24 -17.03 -2.62
CA ALA A 118 -11.79 -16.98 -2.48
C ALA A 118 -11.36 -16.58 -1.06
N VAL A 119 -10.49 -17.38 -0.46
CA VAL A 119 -9.93 -17.08 0.86
C VAL A 119 -8.95 -15.91 0.73
N PRO A 120 -9.17 -14.80 1.46
CA PRO A 120 -8.24 -13.69 1.44
C PRO A 120 -6.84 -14.07 1.94
N PRO A 121 -5.75 -13.56 1.35
CA PRO A 121 -4.38 -13.91 1.74
C PRO A 121 -4.06 -13.73 3.23
N LEU A 122 -4.75 -12.81 3.91
CA LEU A 122 -4.59 -12.60 5.36
C LEU A 122 -5.28 -13.66 6.23
N LEU A 123 -6.15 -14.49 5.65
CA LEU A 123 -6.87 -15.55 6.35
C LEU A 123 -6.44 -16.95 5.92
N GLY A 124 -5.78 -17.06 4.77
CA GLY A 124 -5.20 -18.29 4.26
C GLY A 124 -3.71 -18.35 4.58
N TYR A 125 -3.27 -19.38 5.29
CA TYR A 125 -1.84 -19.67 5.45
C TYR A 125 -1.64 -21.19 5.41
N GLU A 126 -0.48 -21.59 4.96
CA GLU A 126 -0.03 -22.98 5.00
C GLU A 126 1.12 -23.13 5.98
N LEU A 127 1.20 -24.27 6.68
CA LEU A 127 2.30 -24.52 7.62
C LEU A 127 3.66 -24.64 6.91
N GLU A 128 3.64 -25.01 5.64
CA GLU A 128 4.82 -25.10 4.75
C GLU A 128 4.71 -24.03 3.67
N GLU A 129 4.75 -22.76 4.04
CA GLU A 129 4.78 -21.67 3.06
C GLU A 129 6.05 -21.74 2.23
N LYS A 130 5.91 -21.55 0.92
CA LYS A 130 7.07 -21.42 0.03
C LYS A 130 7.92 -20.24 0.49
N ASN A 131 9.17 -20.50 0.84
CA ASN A 131 10.08 -19.40 1.14
C ASN A 131 10.12 -18.41 -0.02
N ILE A 132 9.71 -17.18 0.25
CA ILE A 132 9.89 -16.05 -0.66
C ILE A 132 11.38 -15.76 -0.69
N HIS A 133 12.09 -16.41 -1.61
CA HIS A 133 13.51 -16.20 -1.75
C HIS A 133 13.81 -14.88 -2.44
N GLU A 134 14.81 -14.17 -1.93
CA GLU A 134 15.33 -12.89 -2.46
C GLU A 134 15.58 -12.86 -3.97
N ARG A 135 15.63 -14.00 -4.64
CA ARG A 135 15.85 -14.13 -6.08
C ARG A 135 14.67 -13.74 -6.96
N GLU A 136 13.48 -13.64 -6.39
CA GLU A 136 12.26 -13.32 -7.15
C GLU A 136 11.98 -11.81 -7.24
N TRP A 137 12.82 -11.01 -6.61
CA TRP A 137 12.74 -9.54 -6.63
C TRP A 137 13.68 -8.89 -7.67
N LYS A 138 14.02 -9.60 -8.73
CA LYS A 138 14.84 -9.05 -9.83
C LYS A 138 14.00 -8.26 -10.82
#